data_6e79efd927151beae5ce4de9f060d629
#
_entry.id   6e79efd927151beae5ce4de9f060d629
#
_cell.length_a   1.000
_cell.length_b   1.000
_cell.length_c   1.000
_cell.angle_alpha   90.00
_cell.angle_beta   90.00
_cell.angle_gamma   90.00
#
_symmetry.space_group_name_H-M   'P 1'
#
loop_
_entity.id
_entity.type
_entity.pdbx_description
1 polymer ?
#
loop_
_entity_poly.entity_id
_entity_poly.type
_entity_poly.pdbx_seq_one_letter_code
_entity_poly.pdbx_strand_id
1 'polypeptide(L)'
;MGVFTNLFQDEIKFIEGKYKIKIFKIKNIDNGILNSNFYIETKNKEYILRIYEANRTIDEEKQELILLDKIAGFIPVSKAIKNIDNECISIFNNKKFALFEYVNGNSITKIDTHIIREIAMNLGKLHSFSKDFSFEEYNRKSRIDFNFYYNEIKKSEIDFRFKNELLSLVDKINDFDFSNLPSGVIHGDIFSDNVLLGEYNNIKVIFDFNESYYAPFIFDIAIVINFWIKINDFDFFTENSLIRDFLNYYSKYRKITKEELKLLDIACKKIALTFIFLRIYKEKIENSYQKAISIQEKSYLNLIKLIDKYEK
;
A
#
# COMPACT_ATOMS: atom_id res chain seq x y z
N MET A 1 0.06 -4.86 -14.84
CA MET A 1 -0.27 -3.82 -15.84
C MET A 1 0.02 -2.49 -15.19
N GLY A 2 0.89 -1.68 -15.76
CA GLY A 2 1.32 -0.43 -15.17
C GLY A 2 0.91 0.83 -15.93
N VAL A 3 0.33 0.71 -17.11
CA VAL A 3 -0.14 1.85 -17.91
C VAL A 3 -1.43 1.48 -18.60
N PHE A 4 -2.52 2.11 -18.17
CA PHE A 4 -3.84 1.98 -18.78
C PHE A 4 -4.09 3.07 -19.83
N THR A 5 -3.44 4.20 -19.64
CA THR A 5 -3.61 5.41 -20.44
C THR A 5 -2.30 5.80 -21.13
N ASN A 6 -2.35 6.07 -22.41
CA ASN A 6 -1.25 6.68 -23.14
C ASN A 6 -1.30 8.21 -23.00
N LEU A 7 -0.10 8.83 -23.00
CA LEU A 7 0.04 10.30 -23.06
C LEU A 7 0.13 10.76 -24.51
N PHE A 8 -0.72 11.73 -24.88
CA PHE A 8 -0.70 12.39 -26.17
C PHE A 8 0.04 13.74 -26.11
N GLN A 9 0.40 14.27 -27.27
CA GLN A 9 1.19 15.50 -27.37
C GLN A 9 0.54 16.74 -26.74
N ASP A 10 -0.78 16.84 -26.78
CA ASP A 10 -1.54 17.93 -26.15
C ASP A 10 -1.49 17.82 -24.61
N GLU A 11 -1.54 16.61 -24.06
CA GLU A 11 -1.40 16.36 -22.62
C GLU A 11 0.02 16.67 -22.14
N ILE A 12 1.02 16.28 -22.91
CA ILE A 12 2.43 16.61 -22.60
C ILE A 12 2.61 18.14 -22.56
N LYS A 13 2.10 18.87 -23.56
CA LYS A 13 2.15 20.34 -23.58
C LYS A 13 1.41 20.97 -22.43
N PHE A 14 0.25 20.39 -22.05
CA PHE A 14 -0.51 20.84 -20.89
C PHE A 14 0.32 20.68 -19.61
N ILE A 15 0.95 19.52 -19.40
CA ILE A 15 1.79 19.23 -18.22
C ILE A 15 3.00 20.18 -18.19
N GLU A 16 3.70 20.38 -19.32
CA GLU A 16 4.79 21.32 -19.41
C GLU A 16 4.39 22.74 -18.98
N GLY A 17 3.22 23.21 -19.46
CA GLY A 17 2.68 24.52 -19.11
C GLY A 17 2.27 24.62 -17.65
N LYS A 18 1.56 23.60 -17.12
CA LYS A 18 1.05 23.59 -15.74
C LYS A 18 2.14 23.51 -14.68
N TYR A 19 3.25 22.83 -14.96
CA TYR A 19 4.35 22.68 -14.00
C TYR A 19 5.59 23.52 -14.35
N LYS A 20 5.53 24.33 -15.40
CA LYS A 20 6.65 25.14 -15.92
C LYS A 20 7.93 24.33 -16.11
N ILE A 21 7.80 23.15 -16.69
CA ILE A 21 8.90 22.24 -17.01
C ILE A 21 9.00 22.03 -18.53
N LYS A 22 10.18 21.64 -19.00
CA LYS A 22 10.37 21.16 -20.36
C LYS A 22 10.75 19.70 -20.31
N ILE A 23 9.94 18.85 -20.92
CA ILE A 23 10.10 17.40 -20.90
C ILE A 23 11.01 16.99 -22.07
N PHE A 24 12.10 16.28 -21.76
CA PHE A 24 13.01 15.72 -22.76
C PHE A 24 12.75 14.24 -23.03
N LYS A 25 12.29 13.53 -22.00
CA LYS A 25 12.05 12.09 -22.11
C LYS A 25 10.90 11.67 -21.22
N ILE A 26 10.10 10.76 -21.76
CA ILE A 26 9.02 10.08 -21.04
C ILE A 26 9.21 8.58 -21.21
N LYS A 27 9.07 7.84 -20.12
CA LYS A 27 9.03 6.37 -20.12
C LYS A 27 7.87 5.88 -19.28
N ASN A 28 7.19 4.85 -19.75
CA ASN A 28 6.20 4.16 -18.95
C ASN A 28 6.88 3.44 -17.78
N ILE A 29 6.21 3.41 -16.63
CA ILE A 29 6.58 2.58 -15.48
C ILE A 29 5.54 1.46 -15.37
N ASP A 30 5.95 0.25 -15.72
CA ASP A 30 5.05 -0.90 -15.86
C ASP A 30 4.68 -1.58 -14.51
N ASN A 31 5.19 -1.09 -13.39
CA ASN A 31 5.06 -1.73 -12.08
C ASN A 31 3.79 -1.33 -11.31
N GLY A 32 2.97 -0.38 -11.78
CA GLY A 32 1.72 0.04 -11.13
C GLY A 32 0.52 -0.86 -11.50
N ILE A 33 -0.37 -1.15 -10.55
CA ILE A 33 -1.59 -1.94 -10.81
C ILE A 33 -2.81 -1.03 -11.02
N LEU A 34 -2.82 0.15 -10.40
CA LEU A 34 -4.01 0.98 -10.22
C LEU A 34 -3.97 2.31 -10.95
N ASN A 35 -2.79 2.84 -11.22
CA ASN A 35 -2.58 4.13 -11.87
C ASN A 35 -1.56 3.99 -12.99
N SER A 36 -1.68 4.82 -14.01
CA SER A 36 -0.64 4.94 -15.03
C SER A 36 0.46 5.87 -14.51
N ASN A 37 1.70 5.35 -14.44
CA ASN A 37 2.84 6.11 -13.98
C ASN A 37 3.87 6.27 -15.09
N PHE A 38 4.45 7.46 -15.19
CA PHE A 38 5.46 7.80 -16.20
C PHE A 38 6.67 8.43 -15.51
N TYR A 39 7.84 7.93 -15.83
CA TYR A 39 9.09 8.62 -15.54
C TYR A 39 9.27 9.77 -16.53
N ILE A 40 9.56 10.95 -16.02
CA ILE A 40 9.79 12.17 -16.80
C ILE A 40 11.18 12.71 -16.49
N GLU A 41 11.96 12.95 -17.53
CA GLU A 41 13.28 13.58 -17.47
C GLU A 41 13.20 14.99 -18.06
N THR A 42 13.67 15.95 -17.27
CA THR A 42 13.88 17.35 -17.70
C THR A 42 15.37 17.69 -17.68
N LYS A 43 15.76 18.89 -18.07
CA LYS A 43 17.17 19.30 -18.07
C LYS A 43 17.83 19.19 -16.69
N ASN A 44 17.09 19.43 -15.62
CA ASN A 44 17.67 19.61 -14.28
C ASN A 44 17.12 18.63 -13.24
N LYS A 45 15.98 18.01 -13.49
CA LYS A 45 15.28 17.16 -12.52
C LYS A 45 14.54 16.02 -13.20
N GLU A 46 14.27 15.00 -12.41
CA GLU A 46 13.49 13.84 -12.79
C GLU A 46 12.20 13.80 -11.97
N TYR A 47 11.14 13.26 -12.55
CA TYR A 47 9.81 13.26 -11.96
C TYR A 47 9.08 11.95 -12.23
N ILE A 48 8.07 11.68 -11.39
CA ILE A 48 7.02 10.70 -11.66
C ILE A 48 5.73 11.45 -11.94
N LEU A 49 5.18 11.26 -13.12
CA LEU A 49 3.82 11.70 -13.43
C LEU A 49 2.87 10.53 -13.17
N ARG A 50 1.89 10.73 -12.30
CA ARG A 50 0.81 9.78 -12.05
C ARG A 50 -0.46 10.28 -12.74
N ILE A 51 -1.12 9.37 -13.46
CA ILE A 51 -2.50 9.54 -13.93
C ILE A 51 -3.37 8.65 -13.08
N TYR A 52 -4.35 9.26 -12.42
CA TYR A 52 -5.32 8.54 -11.59
C TYR A 52 -6.37 7.87 -12.48
N GLU A 53 -6.39 6.55 -12.49
CA GLU A 53 -7.32 5.74 -13.30
C GLU A 53 -8.55 5.30 -12.49
N ALA A 54 -8.45 5.34 -11.16
CA ALA A 54 -9.53 4.92 -10.29
C ALA A 54 -10.71 5.89 -10.36
N ASN A 55 -11.93 5.33 -10.21
CA ASN A 55 -13.14 6.11 -10.09
C ASN A 55 -13.30 6.69 -8.67
N ARG A 56 -12.35 7.54 -8.26
CA ARG A 56 -12.39 8.35 -7.05
C ARG A 56 -12.65 9.79 -7.40
N THR A 57 -13.29 10.51 -6.50
CA THR A 57 -13.48 11.97 -6.64
C THR A 57 -12.13 12.69 -6.55
N ILE A 58 -12.08 13.93 -7.01
CA ILE A 58 -10.88 14.77 -6.88
C ILE A 58 -10.54 14.99 -5.40
N ASP A 59 -11.56 15.15 -4.57
CA ASP A 59 -11.37 15.40 -3.14
C ASP A 59 -10.78 14.18 -2.42
N GLU A 60 -11.22 12.97 -2.77
CA GLU A 60 -10.60 11.75 -2.26
C GLU A 60 -9.13 11.61 -2.68
N GLU A 61 -8.76 11.97 -3.92
CA GLU A 61 -7.36 11.95 -4.35
C GLU A 61 -6.55 13.07 -3.68
N LYS A 62 -7.14 14.25 -3.47
CA LYS A 62 -6.50 15.35 -2.74
C LYS A 62 -6.19 14.97 -1.29
N GLN A 63 -7.02 14.17 -0.62
CA GLN A 63 -6.75 13.74 0.77
C GLN A 63 -5.42 12.99 0.89
N GLU A 64 -5.09 12.08 -0.04
CA GLU A 64 -3.77 11.41 -0.07
C GLU A 64 -2.64 12.44 -0.18
N LEU A 65 -2.75 13.39 -1.12
CA LEU A 65 -1.69 14.36 -1.38
C LEU A 65 -1.49 15.34 -0.22
N ILE A 66 -2.59 15.73 0.45
CA ILE A 66 -2.54 16.55 1.66
C ILE A 66 -1.89 15.77 2.81
N LEU A 67 -2.22 14.48 2.97
CA LEU A 67 -1.55 13.63 3.95
C LEU A 67 -0.04 13.60 3.69
N LEU A 68 0.38 13.29 2.46
CA LEU A 68 1.78 13.24 2.08
C LEU A 68 2.51 14.55 2.36
N ASP A 69 1.89 15.70 2.09
CA ASP A 69 2.49 17.01 2.40
C ASP A 69 2.68 17.20 3.91
N LYS A 70 1.71 16.80 4.72
CA LYS A 70 1.75 16.91 6.19
C LYS A 70 2.80 15.99 6.82
N ILE A 71 2.96 14.75 6.33
CA ILE A 71 3.84 13.74 6.95
C ILE A 71 5.29 13.79 6.45
N ALA A 72 5.57 14.48 5.35
CA ALA A 72 6.89 14.48 4.71
C ALA A 72 8.04 15.03 5.58
N GLY A 73 7.74 15.75 6.65
CA GLY A 73 8.73 16.18 7.65
C GLY A 73 9.04 15.13 8.73
N PHE A 74 8.25 14.06 8.81
CA PHE A 74 8.32 13.05 9.87
C PHE A 74 8.79 11.68 9.34
N ILE A 75 8.37 11.33 8.13
CA ILE A 75 8.76 10.09 7.45
C ILE A 75 9.16 10.39 6.00
N PRO A 76 10.01 9.54 5.40
CA PRO A 76 10.47 9.74 4.04
C PRO A 76 9.36 9.36 3.04
N VAL A 77 8.63 10.33 2.54
CA VAL A 77 7.59 10.17 1.51
C VAL A 77 7.84 11.13 0.35
N SER A 78 7.36 10.80 -0.83
CA SER A 78 7.40 11.70 -1.98
C SER A 78 6.16 12.60 -1.99
N LYS A 79 6.37 13.92 -2.01
CA LYS A 79 5.30 14.90 -2.10
C LYS A 79 4.89 15.15 -3.53
N ALA A 80 3.59 15.45 -3.72
CA ALA A 80 3.14 16.01 -4.99
C ALA A 80 3.66 17.45 -5.16
N ILE A 81 4.11 17.75 -6.38
CA ILE A 81 4.56 19.09 -6.77
C ILE A 81 3.33 19.91 -7.11
N LYS A 82 3.22 21.07 -6.52
CA LYS A 82 2.14 22.01 -6.82
C LYS A 82 2.34 22.62 -8.21
N ASN A 83 1.26 22.69 -8.96
CA ASN A 83 1.23 23.34 -10.26
C ASN A 83 1.21 24.89 -10.12
N ILE A 84 1.14 25.62 -11.25
CA ILE A 84 1.12 27.11 -11.27
C ILE A 84 -0.09 27.71 -10.55
N ASP A 85 -1.17 26.93 -10.35
CA ASP A 85 -2.36 27.37 -9.63
C ASP A 85 -2.29 27.00 -8.14
N ASN A 86 -1.13 26.55 -7.67
CA ASN A 86 -0.88 26.06 -6.30
C ASN A 86 -1.71 24.79 -5.91
N GLU A 87 -2.14 24.03 -6.91
CA GLU A 87 -2.88 22.78 -6.75
C GLU A 87 -1.98 21.56 -6.94
N CYS A 88 -2.21 20.48 -6.15
CA CYS A 88 -1.48 19.22 -6.28
C CYS A 88 -1.99 18.34 -7.43
N ILE A 89 -3.22 18.55 -7.88
CA ILE A 89 -3.86 17.81 -8.98
C ILE A 89 -4.15 18.78 -10.12
N SER A 90 -3.81 18.36 -11.33
CA SER A 90 -4.19 19.02 -12.58
C SER A 90 -5.18 18.15 -13.33
N ILE A 91 -6.13 18.77 -14.03
CA ILE A 91 -7.14 18.06 -14.82
C ILE A 91 -7.09 18.54 -16.26
N PHE A 92 -7.02 17.60 -17.19
CA PHE A 92 -7.06 17.85 -18.62
C PHE A 92 -7.64 16.63 -19.34
N ASN A 93 -8.54 16.84 -20.30
CA ASN A 93 -9.21 15.76 -21.05
C ASN A 93 -9.83 14.68 -20.13
N ASN A 94 -10.48 15.07 -19.04
CA ASN A 94 -11.05 14.20 -18.02
C ASN A 94 -10.03 13.29 -17.28
N LYS A 95 -8.71 13.50 -17.48
CA LYS A 95 -7.67 12.82 -16.75
C LYS A 95 -7.19 13.67 -15.58
N LYS A 96 -6.96 13.03 -14.44
CA LYS A 96 -6.39 13.64 -13.23
C LYS A 96 -4.90 13.32 -13.20
N PHE A 97 -4.05 14.36 -13.08
CA PHE A 97 -2.59 14.25 -13.07
C PHE A 97 -2.02 14.76 -11.75
N ALA A 98 -1.03 14.09 -11.22
CA ALA A 98 -0.17 14.61 -10.17
C ALA A 98 1.29 14.35 -10.53
N LEU A 99 2.16 15.31 -10.23
CA LEU A 99 3.60 15.23 -10.48
C LEU A 99 4.31 15.08 -9.13
N PHE A 100 5.25 14.13 -9.05
CA PHE A 100 6.08 13.86 -7.86
C PHE A 100 7.55 13.96 -8.23
N GLU A 101 8.42 14.33 -7.28
CA GLU A 101 9.86 14.19 -7.50
C GLU A 101 10.23 12.71 -7.62
N TYR A 102 11.07 12.38 -8.59
CA TYR A 102 11.63 11.04 -8.71
C TYR A 102 12.63 10.79 -7.59
N VAL A 103 12.48 9.68 -6.90
CA VAL A 103 13.42 9.25 -5.87
C VAL A 103 14.18 8.04 -6.39
N ASN A 104 15.45 8.21 -6.68
CA ASN A 104 16.32 7.10 -7.03
C ASN A 104 16.67 6.29 -5.77
N GLY A 105 16.34 5.01 -5.77
CA GLY A 105 16.58 4.09 -4.65
C GLY A 105 16.57 2.64 -5.13
N ASN A 106 16.94 1.73 -4.23
CA ASN A 106 17.00 0.31 -4.51
C ASN A 106 15.78 -0.40 -3.94
N SER A 107 15.20 -1.33 -4.69
CA SER A 107 14.15 -2.21 -4.17
C SER A 107 14.70 -3.13 -3.10
N ILE A 108 13.85 -3.51 -2.14
CA ILE A 108 14.19 -4.47 -1.10
C ILE A 108 14.27 -5.87 -1.72
N THR A 109 15.44 -6.46 -1.72
CA THR A 109 15.68 -7.82 -2.25
C THR A 109 15.78 -8.86 -1.14
N LYS A 110 16.08 -8.44 0.08
CA LYS A 110 16.19 -9.32 1.24
C LYS A 110 15.73 -8.58 2.49
N ILE A 111 14.93 -9.25 3.29
CA ILE A 111 14.50 -8.76 4.60
C ILE A 111 15.50 -9.18 5.66
N ASP A 112 15.95 -8.21 6.45
CA ASP A 112 16.82 -8.41 7.61
C ASP A 112 16.36 -7.56 8.81
N THR A 113 17.03 -7.71 9.92
CA THR A 113 16.71 -7.01 11.17
C THR A 113 16.80 -5.49 11.03
N HIS A 114 17.74 -4.97 10.24
CA HIS A 114 17.90 -3.53 10.05
C HIS A 114 16.69 -2.95 9.29
N ILE A 115 16.31 -3.57 8.19
CA ILE A 115 15.15 -3.15 7.37
C ILE A 115 13.85 -3.25 8.19
N ILE A 116 13.68 -4.30 9.00
CA ILE A 116 12.51 -4.44 9.87
C ILE A 116 12.45 -3.31 10.91
N ARG A 117 13.56 -2.90 11.47
CA ARG A 117 13.63 -1.76 12.41
C ARG A 117 13.32 -0.44 11.72
N GLU A 118 13.84 -0.25 10.52
CA GLU A 118 13.58 0.94 9.72
C GLU A 118 12.09 1.11 9.40
N ILE A 119 11.42 0.05 8.90
CA ILE A 119 10.00 0.13 8.61
C ILE A 119 9.16 0.29 9.88
N ALA A 120 9.54 -0.37 10.98
CA ALA A 120 8.87 -0.24 12.27
C ALA A 120 8.88 1.21 12.79
N MET A 121 10.05 1.87 12.74
CA MET A 121 10.19 3.26 13.15
C MET A 121 9.36 4.21 12.28
N ASN A 122 9.42 4.06 10.97
CA ASN A 122 8.69 4.93 10.06
C ASN A 122 7.18 4.73 10.18
N LEU A 123 6.70 3.49 10.31
CA LEU A 123 5.30 3.19 10.52
C LEU A 123 4.80 3.71 11.89
N GLY A 124 5.61 3.55 12.94
CA GLY A 124 5.31 4.11 14.27
C GLY A 124 5.19 5.63 14.25
N LYS A 125 6.06 6.33 13.49
CA LYS A 125 5.97 7.79 13.28
C LYS A 125 4.70 8.18 12.51
N LEU A 126 4.37 7.45 11.42
CA LEU A 126 3.15 7.68 10.66
C LEU A 126 1.93 7.60 11.56
N HIS A 127 1.79 6.53 12.32
CA HIS A 127 0.65 6.29 13.18
C HIS A 127 0.62 7.23 14.38
N SER A 128 1.78 7.62 14.93
CA SER A 128 1.84 8.63 15.97
C SER A 128 1.37 10.01 15.50
N PHE A 129 1.67 10.36 14.26
CA PHE A 129 1.20 11.58 13.63
C PHE A 129 -0.28 11.51 13.29
N SER A 130 -0.72 10.41 12.69
CA SER A 130 -2.09 10.30 12.15
C SER A 130 -3.16 9.96 13.19
N LYS A 131 -2.81 9.66 14.43
CA LYS A 131 -3.77 9.41 15.53
C LYS A 131 -4.67 10.61 15.83
N ASP A 132 -4.22 11.82 15.50
CA ASP A 132 -4.95 13.05 15.76
C ASP A 132 -5.89 13.44 14.60
N PHE A 133 -5.89 12.67 13.51
CA PHE A 133 -6.87 12.82 12.43
C PHE A 133 -8.20 12.19 12.83
N SER A 134 -9.29 12.86 12.49
CA SER A 134 -10.63 12.26 12.58
C SER A 134 -11.02 11.55 11.29
N PHE A 135 -12.04 10.69 11.38
CA PHE A 135 -12.62 10.05 10.19
C PHE A 135 -13.22 11.10 9.23
N GLU A 136 -13.76 12.19 9.76
CA GLU A 136 -14.35 13.28 8.96
C GLU A 136 -13.28 14.02 8.17
N GLU A 137 -12.08 14.19 8.74
CA GLU A 137 -10.94 14.84 8.06
C GLU A 137 -10.30 13.94 7.01
N TYR A 138 -10.37 12.61 7.21
CA TYR A 138 -9.82 11.62 6.29
C TYR A 138 -10.83 10.49 6.06
N ASN A 139 -11.86 10.79 5.28
CA ASN A 139 -12.98 9.88 5.02
C ASN A 139 -12.80 9.00 3.77
N ARG A 140 -11.62 9.02 3.18
CA ARG A 140 -11.23 8.18 2.06
C ARG A 140 -11.35 6.71 2.45
N LYS A 141 -11.96 5.91 1.56
CA LYS A 141 -12.17 4.47 1.79
C LYS A 141 -11.11 3.66 1.07
N SER A 142 -10.66 2.58 1.69
CA SER A 142 -9.88 1.58 0.98
C SER A 142 -10.72 0.91 -0.11
N ARG A 143 -10.10 0.54 -1.22
CA ARG A 143 -10.68 -0.32 -2.24
C ARG A 143 -10.46 -1.79 -1.92
N ILE A 144 -9.62 -2.07 -0.92
CA ILE A 144 -9.34 -3.42 -0.42
C ILE A 144 -10.33 -3.70 0.71
N ASP A 145 -11.51 -4.23 0.34
CA ASP A 145 -12.61 -4.53 1.26
C ASP A 145 -12.74 -6.04 1.46
N PHE A 146 -12.45 -6.49 2.68
CA PHE A 146 -12.57 -7.90 3.07
C PHE A 146 -13.96 -8.47 2.82
N ASN A 147 -15.01 -7.73 3.25
CA ASN A 147 -16.39 -8.21 3.17
C ASN A 147 -16.84 -8.32 1.72
N PHE A 148 -16.45 -7.35 0.87
CA PHE A 148 -16.75 -7.40 -0.55
C PHE A 148 -16.16 -8.65 -1.18
N TYR A 149 -14.87 -8.90 -1.07
CA TYR A 149 -14.21 -10.04 -1.70
C TYR A 149 -14.70 -11.37 -1.14
N TYR A 150 -14.87 -11.46 0.19
CA TYR A 150 -15.43 -12.66 0.82
C TYR A 150 -16.82 -13.00 0.28
N ASN A 151 -17.73 -12.01 0.21
CA ASN A 151 -19.09 -12.22 -0.26
C ASN A 151 -19.14 -12.61 -1.75
N GLU A 152 -18.32 -11.99 -2.59
CA GLU A 152 -18.25 -12.33 -4.01
C GLU A 152 -17.72 -13.75 -4.22
N ILE A 153 -16.72 -14.17 -3.47
CA ILE A 153 -16.18 -15.52 -3.52
C ILE A 153 -17.19 -16.55 -2.98
N LYS A 154 -17.88 -16.24 -1.89
CA LYS A 154 -18.89 -17.11 -1.29
C LYS A 154 -20.08 -17.33 -2.22
N LYS A 155 -20.51 -16.30 -2.93
CA LYS A 155 -21.61 -16.36 -3.92
C LYS A 155 -21.21 -17.09 -5.21
N SER A 156 -19.90 -17.07 -5.55
CA SER A 156 -19.43 -17.68 -6.77
C SER A 156 -19.45 -19.19 -6.68
N GLU A 157 -19.85 -19.86 -7.76
CA GLU A 157 -19.75 -21.32 -7.90
C GLU A 157 -18.32 -21.79 -8.23
N ILE A 158 -17.37 -20.87 -8.29
CA ILE A 158 -16.00 -21.15 -8.68
C ILE A 158 -15.35 -22.01 -7.60
N ASP A 159 -14.82 -23.13 -8.04
CA ASP A 159 -13.97 -23.98 -7.21
C ASP A 159 -12.50 -23.56 -7.32
N PHE A 160 -11.82 -23.58 -6.19
CA PHE A 160 -10.39 -23.31 -6.10
C PHE A 160 -9.79 -24.04 -4.90
N ARG A 161 -8.49 -24.26 -4.98
CA ARG A 161 -7.77 -25.00 -3.93
C ARG A 161 -7.88 -24.27 -2.59
N PHE A 162 -8.15 -25.00 -1.52
CA PHE A 162 -8.32 -24.53 -0.14
C PHE A 162 -9.58 -23.66 0.11
N LYS A 163 -10.61 -23.74 -0.74
CA LYS A 163 -11.83 -22.93 -0.59
C LYS A 163 -12.49 -23.14 0.78
N ASN A 164 -12.72 -24.38 1.17
CA ASN A 164 -13.43 -24.69 2.41
C ASN A 164 -12.63 -24.30 3.65
N GLU A 165 -11.32 -24.51 3.62
CA GLU A 165 -10.41 -24.13 4.70
C GLU A 165 -10.42 -22.62 4.90
N LEU A 166 -10.30 -21.85 3.81
CA LEU A 166 -10.32 -20.39 3.87
C LEU A 166 -11.66 -19.85 4.36
N LEU A 167 -12.79 -20.40 3.90
CA LEU A 167 -14.10 -19.99 4.37
C LEU A 167 -14.32 -20.33 5.85
N SER A 168 -13.85 -21.51 6.31
CA SER A 168 -13.90 -21.90 7.74
C SER A 168 -13.07 -20.96 8.62
N LEU A 169 -11.94 -20.45 8.12
CA LEU A 169 -11.14 -19.47 8.87
C LEU A 169 -11.86 -18.13 9.04
N VAL A 170 -12.67 -17.72 8.05
CA VAL A 170 -13.49 -16.51 8.18
C VAL A 170 -14.44 -16.61 9.35
N ASP A 171 -15.10 -17.76 9.53
CA ASP A 171 -16.04 -17.97 10.64
C ASP A 171 -15.35 -17.82 12.01
N LYS A 172 -14.06 -18.16 12.09
CA LYS A 172 -13.26 -18.02 13.33
C LYS A 172 -12.83 -16.59 13.64
N ILE A 173 -12.84 -15.69 12.65
CA ILE A 173 -12.36 -14.30 12.83
C ILE A 173 -13.47 -13.24 12.76
N ASN A 174 -14.68 -13.61 12.30
CA ASN A 174 -15.78 -12.65 12.12
C ASN A 174 -16.35 -12.11 13.43
N ASP A 175 -16.21 -12.83 14.54
CA ASP A 175 -16.74 -12.42 15.83
C ASP A 175 -15.89 -11.37 16.54
N PHE A 176 -14.72 -11.02 15.99
CA PHE A 176 -13.81 -10.06 16.60
C PHE A 176 -14.06 -8.63 16.11
N ASP A 177 -14.32 -7.75 17.07
CA ASP A 177 -14.53 -6.32 16.83
C ASP A 177 -13.22 -5.54 17.01
N PHE A 178 -12.84 -4.78 15.99
CA PHE A 178 -11.67 -3.90 15.95
C PHE A 178 -12.05 -2.42 16.11
N SER A 179 -13.33 -2.08 16.20
CA SER A 179 -13.82 -0.68 16.16
C SER A 179 -13.33 0.17 17.33
N ASN A 180 -13.07 -0.47 18.49
CA ASN A 180 -12.61 0.20 19.71
C ASN A 180 -11.08 0.29 19.82
N LEU A 181 -10.34 -0.18 18.81
CA LEU A 181 -8.88 -0.08 18.82
C LEU A 181 -8.39 1.32 18.42
N PRO A 182 -7.21 1.72 18.90
CA PRO A 182 -6.58 2.93 18.46
C PRO A 182 -6.49 3.01 16.94
N SER A 183 -7.05 4.08 16.37
CA SER A 183 -7.24 4.26 14.93
C SER A 183 -6.71 5.60 14.47
N GLY A 184 -6.47 5.71 13.19
CA GLY A 184 -6.04 6.90 12.48
C GLY A 184 -5.80 6.57 11.02
N VAL A 185 -5.10 7.44 10.29
CA VAL A 185 -4.79 7.15 8.90
C VAL A 185 -3.66 6.13 8.83
N ILE A 186 -3.94 5.00 8.20
CA ILE A 186 -2.97 3.94 7.90
C ILE A 186 -2.55 3.98 6.43
N HIS A 187 -1.44 3.34 6.09
CA HIS A 187 -1.00 3.19 4.71
C HIS A 187 -1.92 2.25 3.92
N GLY A 188 -2.35 1.15 4.54
CA GLY A 188 -3.28 0.17 3.97
C GLY A 188 -2.69 -0.80 2.94
N ASP A 189 -1.48 -0.49 2.44
CA ASP A 189 -0.78 -1.29 1.41
C ASP A 189 0.75 -1.24 1.61
N ILE A 190 1.23 -1.29 2.86
CA ILE A 190 2.64 -1.16 3.22
C ILE A 190 3.44 -2.44 2.93
N PHE A 191 3.52 -2.83 1.67
CA PHE A 191 4.35 -3.93 1.18
C PHE A 191 5.79 -3.45 0.93
N SER A 192 6.72 -4.42 0.84
CA SER A 192 8.14 -4.11 0.63
C SER A 192 8.43 -3.51 -0.75
N ASP A 193 7.59 -3.75 -1.75
CA ASP A 193 7.67 -3.15 -3.08
C ASP A 193 7.22 -1.68 -3.12
N ASN A 194 6.54 -1.19 -2.06
CA ASN A 194 6.20 0.22 -1.86
C ASN A 194 7.26 0.99 -1.05
N VAL A 195 8.49 0.46 -0.97
CA VAL A 195 9.60 1.07 -0.24
C VAL A 195 10.88 1.01 -1.07
N LEU A 196 11.61 2.12 -1.15
CA LEU A 196 12.95 2.14 -1.72
C LEU A 196 13.98 2.45 -0.64
N LEU A 197 15.11 1.76 -0.74
CA LEU A 197 16.27 1.94 0.11
C LEU A 197 17.27 2.92 -0.50
N GLY A 198 17.89 3.72 0.36
CA GLY A 198 19.04 4.55 0.04
C GLY A 198 20.35 3.87 0.42
N GLU A 199 21.33 4.69 0.73
CA GLU A 199 22.63 4.24 1.25
C GLU A 199 22.44 3.52 2.60
N TYR A 200 23.29 2.53 2.85
CA TYR A 200 23.29 1.72 4.10
C TYR A 200 21.94 1.02 4.39
N ASN A 201 21.13 0.77 3.36
CA ASN A 201 19.80 0.15 3.47
C ASN A 201 18.81 0.91 4.38
N ASN A 202 19.02 2.21 4.61
CA ASN A 202 18.00 3.03 5.25
C ASN A 202 16.83 3.28 4.29
N ILE A 203 15.62 3.38 4.81
CA ILE A 203 14.44 3.72 4.00
C ILE A 203 14.59 5.13 3.45
N LYS A 204 14.63 5.24 2.12
CA LYS A 204 14.74 6.50 1.40
C LYS A 204 13.41 7.11 1.05
N VAL A 205 12.43 6.26 0.74
CA VAL A 205 11.06 6.69 0.46
C VAL A 205 10.08 5.54 0.70
N ILE A 206 8.93 5.88 1.28
CA ILE A 206 7.71 5.07 1.32
C ILE A 206 6.74 5.77 0.38
N PHE A 207 6.18 5.03 -0.57
CA PHE A 207 5.30 5.57 -1.59
C PHE A 207 4.04 4.72 -1.75
N ASP A 208 3.14 5.13 -2.64
CA ASP A 208 1.86 4.49 -2.95
C ASP A 208 0.88 4.45 -1.78
N PHE A 209 0.56 5.62 -1.24
CA PHE A 209 -0.49 5.82 -0.24
C PHE A 209 -1.91 5.75 -0.84
N ASN A 210 -2.03 5.17 -2.03
CA ASN A 210 -3.29 5.15 -2.77
C ASN A 210 -4.40 4.34 -2.06
N GLU A 211 -4.03 3.37 -1.24
CA GLU A 211 -4.96 2.61 -0.39
C GLU A 211 -5.04 3.12 1.05
N SER A 212 -4.40 4.25 1.37
CA SER A 212 -4.49 4.84 2.71
C SER A 212 -5.93 5.23 3.07
N TYR A 213 -6.32 4.95 4.30
CA TYR A 213 -7.65 5.22 4.83
C TYR A 213 -7.63 5.27 6.36
N TYR A 214 -8.71 5.76 6.97
CA TYR A 214 -8.86 5.79 8.42
C TYR A 214 -9.26 4.40 8.93
N ALA A 215 -8.40 3.80 9.76
CA ALA A 215 -8.62 2.44 10.30
C ALA A 215 -7.81 2.18 11.57
N PRO A 216 -8.05 1.06 12.26
CA PRO A 216 -7.18 0.59 13.34
C PRO A 216 -5.73 0.39 12.88
N PHE A 217 -4.80 0.98 13.63
CA PHE A 217 -3.36 0.91 13.32
C PHE A 217 -2.81 -0.51 13.24
N ILE A 218 -3.43 -1.44 13.95
CA ILE A 218 -3.05 -2.85 13.99
C ILE A 218 -3.08 -3.50 12.59
N PHE A 219 -3.83 -2.94 11.64
CA PHE A 219 -3.92 -3.51 10.29
C PHE A 219 -2.62 -3.30 9.50
N ASP A 220 -1.99 -2.12 9.58
CA ASP A 220 -0.67 -1.92 8.98
C ASP A 220 0.42 -2.78 9.68
N ILE A 221 0.34 -2.91 11.00
CA ILE A 221 1.20 -3.82 11.78
C ILE A 221 1.06 -5.25 11.23
N ALA A 222 -0.18 -5.69 11.01
CA ALA A 222 -0.47 -7.02 10.46
C ALA A 222 0.04 -7.20 9.02
N ILE A 223 -0.01 -6.16 8.18
CA ILE A 223 0.59 -6.19 6.84
C ILE A 223 2.09 -6.46 6.93
N VAL A 224 2.82 -5.72 7.78
CA VAL A 224 4.27 -5.94 7.92
C VAL A 224 4.58 -7.32 8.47
N ILE A 225 3.90 -7.77 9.52
CA ILE A 225 4.13 -9.11 10.08
C ILE A 225 3.89 -10.20 9.04
N ASN A 226 2.81 -10.12 8.28
CA ASN A 226 2.48 -11.11 7.26
C ASN A 226 3.45 -11.08 6.08
N PHE A 227 3.59 -9.91 5.45
CA PHE A 227 4.16 -9.81 4.11
C PHE A 227 5.63 -9.37 4.09
N TRP A 228 6.19 -8.96 5.21
CA TRP A 228 7.63 -8.74 5.34
C TRP A 228 8.31 -9.85 6.12
N ILE A 229 7.63 -10.47 7.09
CA ILE A 229 8.24 -11.45 7.98
C ILE A 229 7.72 -12.86 7.67
N LYS A 230 6.44 -13.14 7.95
CA LYS A 230 5.88 -14.49 7.86
C LYS A 230 5.84 -15.09 6.45
N ILE A 231 5.73 -14.27 5.41
CA ILE A 231 5.75 -14.73 4.01
C ILE A 231 7.10 -15.34 3.61
N ASN A 232 8.17 -14.97 4.28
CA ASN A 232 9.50 -15.49 4.06
C ASN A 232 9.72 -16.83 4.79
N ASP A 233 10.66 -17.62 4.31
CA ASP A 233 10.96 -18.94 4.84
C ASP A 233 12.00 -18.86 5.99
N PHE A 234 11.76 -17.96 6.95
CA PHE A 234 12.56 -17.88 8.18
C PHE A 234 12.24 -19.06 9.10
N ASP A 235 13.26 -19.51 9.84
CA ASP A 235 13.03 -20.41 10.95
C ASP A 235 12.24 -19.73 12.08
N PHE A 236 11.64 -20.53 12.95
CA PHE A 236 10.77 -20.06 14.03
C PHE A 236 11.43 -19.01 14.94
N PHE A 237 12.72 -19.20 15.28
CA PHE A 237 13.44 -18.28 16.18
C PHE A 237 13.70 -16.94 15.49
N THR A 238 14.14 -16.97 14.24
CA THR A 238 14.37 -15.77 13.42
C THR A 238 13.08 -15.00 13.21
N GLU A 239 11.98 -15.68 12.82
CA GLU A 239 10.67 -15.07 12.62
C GLU A 239 10.19 -14.34 13.89
N ASN A 240 10.20 -15.02 15.04
CA ASN A 240 9.78 -14.41 16.30
C ASN A 240 10.70 -13.27 16.76
N SER A 241 12.01 -13.37 16.48
CA SER A 241 12.95 -12.29 16.77
C SER A 241 12.64 -11.03 15.94
N LEU A 242 12.36 -11.19 14.65
CA LEU A 242 12.00 -10.09 13.75
C LEU A 242 10.68 -9.44 14.15
N ILE A 243 9.65 -10.24 14.50
CA ILE A 243 8.37 -9.72 15.00
C ILE A 243 8.56 -8.92 16.28
N ARG A 244 9.31 -9.44 17.24
CA ARG A 244 9.62 -8.73 18.49
C ARG A 244 10.38 -7.43 18.25
N ASP A 245 11.38 -7.44 17.36
CA ASP A 245 12.13 -6.24 16.99
C ASP A 245 11.22 -5.20 16.33
N PHE A 246 10.36 -5.63 15.42
CA PHE A 246 9.37 -4.76 14.80
C PHE A 246 8.48 -4.08 15.85
N LEU A 247 7.84 -4.84 16.73
CA LEU A 247 6.95 -4.29 17.76
C LEU A 247 7.70 -3.37 18.73
N ASN A 248 8.93 -3.70 19.11
CA ASN A 248 9.74 -2.88 19.99
C ASN A 248 10.13 -1.54 19.36
N TYR A 249 10.57 -1.55 18.08
CA TYR A 249 11.00 -0.32 17.39
C TYR A 249 9.82 0.55 16.99
N TYR A 250 8.70 -0.03 16.60
CA TYR A 250 7.43 0.66 16.40
C TYR A 250 6.98 1.37 17.68
N SER A 251 7.03 0.67 18.83
CA SER A 251 6.57 1.18 20.13
C SER A 251 7.39 2.35 20.67
N LYS A 252 8.57 2.65 20.08
CA LYS A 252 9.35 3.86 20.40
C LYS A 252 8.63 5.15 19.97
N TYR A 253 7.75 5.06 18.99
CA TYR A 253 7.02 6.22 18.44
C TYR A 253 5.53 6.18 18.76
N ARG A 254 4.92 5.01 18.76
CA ARG A 254 3.52 4.79 19.12
C ARG A 254 3.40 3.54 19.98
N LYS A 255 2.96 3.73 21.20
CA LYS A 255 2.72 2.61 22.14
C LYS A 255 1.59 1.71 21.63
N ILE A 256 1.85 0.40 21.56
CA ILE A 256 0.84 -0.62 21.26
C ILE A 256 0.08 -0.93 22.56
N THR A 257 -1.25 -0.92 22.53
CA THR A 257 -2.07 -1.20 23.70
C THR A 257 -2.15 -2.70 23.98
N LYS A 258 -2.61 -3.04 25.18
CA LYS A 258 -2.83 -4.46 25.53
C LYS A 258 -3.94 -5.10 24.70
N GLU A 259 -4.95 -4.31 24.34
CA GLU A 259 -6.07 -4.72 23.49
C GLU A 259 -5.60 -5.02 22.07
N GLU A 260 -4.73 -4.15 21.51
CA GLU A 260 -4.11 -4.42 20.20
C GLU A 260 -3.26 -5.70 20.23
N LEU A 261 -2.45 -5.91 21.27
CA LEU A 261 -1.64 -7.13 21.39
C LEU A 261 -2.49 -8.41 21.50
N LYS A 262 -3.64 -8.35 22.20
CA LYS A 262 -4.57 -9.49 22.29
C LYS A 262 -5.20 -9.84 20.94
N LEU A 263 -5.46 -8.83 20.10
CA LEU A 263 -6.10 -9.01 18.80
C LEU A 263 -5.10 -9.12 17.65
N LEU A 264 -3.80 -9.04 17.89
CA LEU A 264 -2.77 -8.98 16.84
C LEU A 264 -2.80 -10.23 15.94
N ASP A 265 -2.89 -11.42 16.52
CA ASP A 265 -2.96 -12.67 15.75
C ASP A 265 -4.21 -12.71 14.85
N ILE A 266 -5.36 -12.29 15.39
CA ILE A 266 -6.62 -12.21 14.64
C ILE A 266 -6.54 -11.16 13.52
N ALA A 267 -5.93 -10.00 13.81
CA ALA A 267 -5.71 -8.97 12.79
C ALA A 267 -4.80 -9.49 11.66
N CYS A 268 -3.75 -10.22 12.00
CA CYS A 268 -2.88 -10.85 11.02
C CYS A 268 -3.63 -11.86 10.14
N LYS A 269 -4.47 -12.72 10.73
CA LYS A 269 -5.33 -13.66 9.99
C LYS A 269 -6.29 -12.92 9.06
N LYS A 270 -6.97 -11.88 9.57
CA LYS A 270 -7.91 -11.07 8.79
C LYS A 270 -7.22 -10.41 7.59
N ILE A 271 -6.07 -9.81 7.79
CA ILE A 271 -5.30 -9.16 6.72
C ILE A 271 -4.79 -10.19 5.72
N ALA A 272 -4.27 -11.34 6.15
CA ALA A 272 -3.87 -12.41 5.25
C ALA A 272 -5.04 -12.86 4.35
N LEU A 273 -6.20 -13.14 4.94
CA LEU A 273 -7.41 -13.53 4.22
C LEU A 273 -7.89 -12.42 3.26
N THR A 274 -7.82 -11.16 3.66
CA THR A 274 -8.19 -10.01 2.81
C THR A 274 -7.40 -10.03 1.49
N PHE A 275 -6.08 -10.15 1.57
CA PHE A 275 -5.24 -10.17 0.37
C PHE A 275 -5.33 -11.50 -0.40
N ILE A 276 -5.58 -12.63 0.26
CA ILE A 276 -5.85 -13.90 -0.41
C ILE A 276 -7.14 -13.78 -1.22
N PHE A 277 -8.23 -13.30 -0.63
CA PHE A 277 -9.51 -13.15 -1.31
C PHE A 277 -9.46 -12.12 -2.43
N LEU A 278 -8.76 -10.99 -2.24
CA LEU A 278 -8.48 -10.04 -3.31
C LEU A 278 -7.83 -10.74 -4.52
N ARG A 279 -6.80 -11.54 -4.27
CA ARG A 279 -6.09 -12.23 -5.36
C ARG A 279 -6.94 -13.30 -6.03
N ILE A 280 -7.72 -14.09 -5.27
CA ILE A 280 -8.67 -15.05 -5.82
C ILE A 280 -9.71 -14.34 -6.70
N TYR A 281 -10.29 -13.25 -6.21
CA TYR A 281 -11.25 -12.44 -6.95
C TYR A 281 -10.66 -11.96 -8.29
N LYS A 282 -9.48 -11.35 -8.23
CA LYS A 282 -8.76 -10.84 -9.41
C LYS A 282 -8.36 -11.94 -10.39
N GLU A 283 -7.95 -13.10 -9.89
CA GLU A 283 -7.50 -14.23 -10.71
C GLU A 283 -8.67 -15.02 -11.33
N LYS A 284 -9.71 -15.32 -10.54
CA LYS A 284 -10.73 -16.30 -10.89
C LYS A 284 -12.07 -15.67 -11.30
N ILE A 285 -12.42 -14.50 -10.79
CA ILE A 285 -13.72 -13.87 -11.04
C ILE A 285 -13.58 -12.73 -12.06
N GLU A 286 -12.70 -11.77 -11.78
CA GLU A 286 -12.50 -10.62 -12.68
C GLU A 286 -11.65 -10.95 -13.90
N ASN A 287 -10.87 -12.07 -13.87
CA ASN A 287 -9.93 -12.45 -14.92
C ASN A 287 -8.91 -11.34 -15.30
N SER A 288 -8.68 -10.39 -14.42
CA SER A 288 -7.84 -9.22 -14.70
C SER A 288 -6.35 -9.55 -14.76
N TYR A 289 -5.93 -10.66 -14.14
CA TYR A 289 -4.53 -11.10 -14.14
C TYR A 289 -4.11 -11.88 -15.39
N GLN A 290 -5.04 -12.27 -16.28
CA GLN A 290 -4.69 -13.07 -17.47
C GLN A 290 -3.75 -12.36 -18.46
N LYS A 291 -3.59 -11.05 -18.34
CA LYS A 291 -2.74 -10.23 -19.23
C LYS A 291 -1.40 -9.80 -18.60
N ALA A 292 -1.10 -10.17 -17.35
CA ALA A 292 0.13 -9.77 -16.66
C ALA A 292 1.24 -10.82 -16.82
N ILE A 293 2.43 -10.37 -17.18
CA ILE A 293 3.62 -11.22 -17.41
C ILE A 293 4.11 -11.94 -16.13
N SER A 294 3.62 -11.54 -14.96
CA SER A 294 3.98 -12.12 -13.65
C SER A 294 2.81 -12.78 -12.92
N ILE A 295 2.00 -13.56 -13.64
CA ILE A 295 0.83 -14.25 -13.06
C ILE A 295 1.21 -15.15 -11.87
N GLN A 296 2.36 -15.82 -11.93
CA GLN A 296 2.81 -16.69 -10.83
C GLN A 296 3.16 -15.92 -9.55
N GLU A 297 3.74 -14.73 -9.65
CA GLU A 297 4.13 -13.93 -8.47
C GLU A 297 2.94 -13.34 -7.72
N LYS A 298 1.82 -13.11 -8.43
CA LYS A 298 0.59 -12.52 -7.86
C LYS A 298 -0.52 -13.54 -7.59
N SER A 299 -0.26 -14.84 -7.74
CA SER A 299 -1.23 -15.87 -7.40
C SER A 299 -1.54 -15.90 -5.91
N TYR A 300 -2.83 -16.16 -5.57
CA TYR A 300 -3.24 -16.38 -4.19
C TYR A 300 -2.51 -17.57 -3.54
N LEU A 301 -2.09 -18.55 -4.32
CA LEU A 301 -1.34 -19.72 -3.82
C LEU A 301 -0.03 -19.35 -3.12
N ASN A 302 0.59 -18.25 -3.52
CA ASN A 302 1.79 -17.75 -2.85
C ASN A 302 1.52 -17.21 -1.44
N LEU A 303 0.26 -16.86 -1.14
CA LEU A 303 -0.16 -16.36 0.16
C LEU A 303 -0.72 -17.46 1.08
N ILE A 304 -1.11 -18.62 0.51
CA ILE A 304 -1.71 -19.72 1.30
C ILE A 304 -0.76 -20.20 2.41
N LYS A 305 0.53 -20.18 2.19
CA LYS A 305 1.52 -20.53 3.22
C LYS A 305 1.42 -19.69 4.49
N LEU A 306 0.81 -18.49 4.43
CA LEU A 306 0.54 -17.70 5.63
C LEU A 306 -0.50 -18.36 6.52
N ILE A 307 -1.50 -19.00 5.91
CA ILE A 307 -2.56 -19.68 6.65
C ILE A 307 -2.00 -20.86 7.44
N ASP A 308 -1.13 -21.65 6.81
CA ASP A 308 -0.47 -22.80 7.47
C ASP A 308 0.34 -22.38 8.71
N LYS A 309 0.84 -21.14 8.74
CA LYS A 309 1.55 -20.58 9.89
C LYS A 309 0.65 -20.15 11.03
N TYR A 310 -0.66 -20.02 10.79
CA TYR A 310 -1.65 -19.64 11.80
C TYR A 310 -2.48 -20.81 12.32
N GLU A 311 -2.40 -21.99 11.70
CA GLU A 311 -3.09 -23.19 12.12
C GLU A 311 -2.23 -24.08 13.04
N LYS A 312 -0.92 -23.84 13.10
CA LYS A 312 0.06 -24.50 13.96
C LYS A 312 0.17 -23.81 15.32
#